data_2979764b3410f7ed5e5fef62f5dfa533
#
_entry.id   2979764b3410f7ed5e5fef62f5dfa533
#
_cell.length_a   1.000
_cell.length_b   1.000
_cell.length_c   1.000
_cell.angle_alpha   90.00
_cell.angle_beta   90.00
_cell.angle_gamma   90.00
#
_symmetry.space_group_name_H-M   'P 1'
#
loop_
_entity.id
_entity.type
_entity.pdbx_description
1 polymer ?
#
loop_
_entity_poly.entity_id
_entity_poly.type
_entity_poly.pdbx_seq_one_letter_code
_entity_poly.pdbx_strand_id
1 'polypeptide(L)'
;MWLFFLRFNVKLWALPASGSHASLPRSMLLTLDIGNTRAKLVSFLDGRPRPEAVCAVAELPAALAQIGARCPSIEAVHWCSVGADIAAVEHMLSRTGWAARRLVPASEVNGVHLDYRTPQTLGADRLAAVLGARCLQPTGHLLVIDAGTCITFDVLLADGHYVGGNISPGVDMRLAAMHAHTSRLPHVDARGELPLLGFDTPTALRSGVLRGIAFEIEGYVRRLREEYGPITTFLTGGNRSDFPVSAESCTFADEYLVARGLATDF
;
A
#
# COMPACT_ATOMS: atom_id res chain seq x y z
N MET A 1 34.31 -1.96 -14.01
CA MET A 1 33.54 -0.72 -14.14
C MET A 1 32.42 -0.97 -15.16
N TRP A 2 31.33 -1.61 -14.72
CA TRP A 2 30.10 -1.80 -15.48
C TRP A 2 28.94 -1.64 -14.52
N LEU A 3 28.21 -0.54 -14.67
CA LEU A 3 26.94 -0.27 -14.01
C LEU A 3 25.87 -1.19 -14.63
N PHE A 4 25.42 -2.19 -13.89
CA PHE A 4 24.18 -2.91 -14.20
C PHE A 4 23.01 -2.20 -13.52
N PHE A 5 22.40 -1.28 -14.21
CA PHE A 5 21.02 -0.88 -13.93
C PHE A 5 20.10 -2.01 -14.39
N LEU A 6 19.68 -2.87 -13.48
CA LEU A 6 18.57 -3.78 -13.71
C LEU A 6 17.28 -2.94 -13.82
N ARG A 7 16.88 -2.65 -15.04
CA ARG A 7 15.51 -2.19 -15.33
C ARG A 7 14.56 -3.32 -14.97
N PHE A 8 13.77 -3.12 -13.91
CA PHE A 8 12.65 -3.98 -13.62
C PHE A 8 11.69 -3.97 -14.82
N ASN A 9 11.53 -5.12 -15.46
CA ASN A 9 10.50 -5.36 -16.46
C ASN A 9 9.17 -5.52 -15.73
N VAL A 10 8.58 -4.40 -15.31
CA VAL A 10 7.22 -4.37 -14.80
C VAL A 10 6.31 -4.61 -15.99
N LYS A 11 5.69 -5.77 -16.07
CA LYS A 11 4.59 -5.99 -17.01
C LYS A 11 3.43 -5.08 -16.62
N LEU A 12 3.30 -3.94 -17.29
CA LEU A 12 2.09 -3.14 -17.27
C LEU A 12 0.96 -3.97 -17.90
N TRP A 13 0.01 -4.40 -17.09
CA TRP A 13 -1.22 -5.01 -17.58
C TRP A 13 -2.09 -3.93 -18.22
N ALA A 14 -2.18 -3.92 -19.54
CA ALA A 14 -3.23 -3.22 -20.26
C ALA A 14 -4.49 -4.08 -20.20
N LEU A 15 -5.53 -3.57 -19.53
CA LEU A 15 -6.88 -4.14 -19.65
C LEU A 15 -7.33 -4.08 -21.12
N PRO A 16 -8.07 -5.08 -21.65
CA PRO A 16 -8.52 -5.09 -23.03
C PRO A 16 -9.41 -3.87 -23.31
N ALA A 17 -9.14 -3.18 -24.41
CA ALA A 17 -9.96 -2.10 -24.91
C ALA A 17 -11.29 -2.68 -25.41
N SER A 18 -12.39 -2.43 -24.73
CA SER A 18 -13.75 -2.69 -25.23
C SER A 18 -14.31 -1.47 -25.93
N GLY A 19 -14.94 -1.74 -27.05
CA GLY A 19 -15.46 -0.92 -28.12
C GLY A 19 -16.21 0.37 -27.77
N SER A 20 -16.27 1.19 -28.80
CA SER A 20 -16.94 2.48 -28.92
C SER A 20 -18.43 2.44 -28.56
N HIS A 21 -18.83 3.21 -27.53
CA HIS A 21 -20.21 3.71 -27.38
C HIS A 21 -20.19 5.16 -26.90
N ALA A 22 -21.20 5.93 -27.34
CA ALA A 22 -21.39 7.36 -27.11
C ALA A 22 -21.24 7.74 -25.63
N SER A 23 -20.50 8.79 -25.35
CA SER A 23 -20.09 9.23 -24.01
C SER A 23 -21.25 9.86 -23.23
N LEU A 24 -21.83 9.07 -22.32
CA LEU A 24 -22.36 9.61 -21.06
C LEU A 24 -21.18 10.22 -20.27
N PRO A 25 -21.39 11.26 -19.46
CA PRO A 25 -20.33 11.76 -18.59
C PRO A 25 -19.84 10.58 -17.74
N ARG A 26 -18.57 10.21 -17.92
CA ARG A 26 -17.97 9.05 -17.22
C ARG A 26 -17.82 9.44 -15.76
N SER A 27 -18.55 8.77 -14.87
CA SER A 27 -18.43 8.99 -13.44
C SER A 27 -17.02 8.62 -12.97
N MET A 28 -16.43 9.50 -12.19
CA MET A 28 -15.11 9.27 -11.58
C MET A 28 -15.32 8.85 -10.13
N LEU A 29 -14.57 7.83 -9.71
CA LEU A 29 -14.44 7.46 -8.31
C LEU A 29 -13.16 8.06 -7.75
N LEU A 30 -13.23 8.73 -6.61
CA LEU A 30 -12.09 9.11 -5.80
C LEU A 30 -11.87 8.06 -4.71
N THR A 31 -10.63 7.63 -4.52
CA THR A 31 -10.24 6.81 -3.36
C THR A 31 -9.39 7.64 -2.41
N LEU A 32 -9.59 7.45 -1.10
CA LEU A 32 -8.93 8.21 -0.05
C LEU A 32 -8.42 7.24 1.03
N ASP A 33 -7.10 7.10 1.10
CA ASP A 33 -6.40 6.35 2.13
C ASP A 33 -5.83 7.34 3.16
N ILE A 34 -6.33 7.28 4.41
CA ILE A 34 -5.92 8.17 5.51
C ILE A 34 -5.06 7.37 6.48
N GLY A 35 -3.74 7.49 6.33
CA GLY A 35 -2.77 6.98 7.29
C GLY A 35 -2.63 7.88 8.53
N ASN A 36 -1.69 7.53 9.43
CA ASN A 36 -1.43 8.30 10.64
C ASN A 36 -0.90 9.73 10.36
N THR A 37 -0.12 9.90 9.31
CA THR A 37 0.60 11.16 9.01
C THR A 37 0.13 11.78 7.71
N ARG A 38 -0.19 10.98 6.71
CA ARG A 38 -0.50 11.42 5.34
C ARG A 38 -1.79 10.78 4.85
N ALA A 39 -2.48 11.53 3.99
CA ALA A 39 -3.58 11.04 3.19
C ALA A 39 -3.14 10.92 1.72
N LYS A 40 -3.56 9.85 1.05
CA LYS A 40 -3.34 9.60 -0.38
C LYS A 40 -4.67 9.62 -1.10
N LEU A 41 -4.75 10.41 -2.16
CA LEU A 41 -5.95 10.57 -2.98
C LEU A 41 -5.65 10.13 -4.40
N VAL A 42 -6.43 9.18 -4.91
CA VAL A 42 -6.29 8.60 -6.25
C VAL A 42 -7.66 8.57 -6.91
N SER A 43 -7.81 9.19 -8.07
CA SER A 43 -9.02 9.07 -8.85
C SER A 43 -8.95 7.87 -9.81
N PHE A 44 -10.12 7.32 -10.12
CA PHE A 44 -10.27 6.25 -11.10
C PHE A 44 -11.20 6.70 -12.22
N LEU A 45 -10.71 6.57 -13.44
CA LEU A 45 -11.48 6.73 -14.66
C LEU A 45 -11.31 5.47 -15.52
N ASP A 46 -12.38 4.78 -15.84
CA ASP A 46 -12.35 3.50 -16.58
C ASP A 46 -11.39 2.46 -15.95
N GLY A 47 -11.37 2.35 -14.61
CA GLY A 47 -10.51 1.42 -13.88
C GLY A 47 -9.02 1.81 -13.85
N ARG A 48 -8.64 2.96 -14.41
CA ARG A 48 -7.25 3.44 -14.42
C ARG A 48 -7.00 4.42 -13.27
N PRO A 49 -6.03 4.13 -12.39
CA PRO A 49 -5.67 5.02 -11.31
C PRO A 49 -4.94 6.27 -11.82
N ARG A 50 -5.28 7.41 -11.24
CA ARG A 50 -4.61 8.68 -11.46
C ARG A 50 -4.30 9.32 -10.11
N PRO A 51 -3.03 9.57 -9.76
CA PRO A 51 -2.69 10.21 -8.50
C PRO A 51 -3.19 11.66 -8.51
N GLU A 52 -3.91 12.05 -7.47
CA GLU A 52 -4.43 13.41 -7.32
C GLU A 52 -3.66 14.21 -6.28
N ALA A 53 -3.40 13.63 -5.11
CA ALA A 53 -2.64 14.27 -4.05
C ALA A 53 -2.08 13.27 -3.05
N VAL A 54 -0.96 13.66 -2.43
CA VAL A 54 -0.46 13.11 -1.17
C VAL A 54 -0.22 14.30 -0.26
N CYS A 55 -0.96 14.41 0.84
CA CYS A 55 -0.91 15.56 1.74
C CYS A 55 -0.85 15.15 3.21
N ALA A 56 -0.52 16.07 4.11
CA ALA A 56 -0.73 15.88 5.53
C ALA A 56 -2.24 15.76 5.83
N VAL A 57 -2.61 15.01 6.86
CA VAL A 57 -4.03 14.81 7.22
C VAL A 57 -4.73 16.16 7.50
N ALA A 58 -4.01 17.12 8.09
CA ALA A 58 -4.54 18.47 8.34
C ALA A 58 -4.85 19.29 7.06
N GLU A 59 -4.20 18.95 5.93
CA GLU A 59 -4.37 19.62 4.63
C GLU A 59 -5.48 18.98 3.79
N LEU A 60 -6.03 17.86 4.23
CA LEU A 60 -7.02 17.08 3.48
C LEU A 60 -8.26 17.89 3.05
N PRO A 61 -8.84 18.81 3.88
CA PRO A 61 -9.98 19.62 3.43
C PRO A 61 -9.66 20.50 2.22
N ALA A 62 -8.46 21.10 2.20
CA ALA A 62 -8.02 21.93 1.08
C ALA A 62 -7.74 21.09 -0.18
N ALA A 63 -7.13 19.92 -0.01
CA ALA A 63 -6.90 18.98 -1.12
C ALA A 63 -8.20 18.51 -1.77
N LEU A 64 -9.21 18.14 -0.98
CA LEU A 64 -10.53 17.73 -1.50
C LEU A 64 -11.22 18.87 -2.26
N ALA A 65 -11.18 20.11 -1.74
CA ALA A 65 -11.74 21.25 -2.43
C ALA A 65 -11.07 21.53 -3.79
N GLN A 66 -9.73 21.44 -3.84
CA GLN A 66 -8.98 21.61 -5.09
C GLN A 66 -9.27 20.48 -6.10
N ILE A 67 -9.37 19.24 -5.64
CA ILE A 67 -9.70 18.09 -6.49
C ILE A 67 -11.11 18.25 -7.03
N GLY A 68 -12.10 18.59 -6.20
CA GLY A 68 -13.48 18.83 -6.64
C GLY A 68 -13.59 19.90 -7.69
N ALA A 69 -12.83 21.00 -7.57
CA ALA A 69 -12.80 22.07 -8.56
C ALA A 69 -12.18 21.64 -9.91
N ARG A 70 -11.14 20.77 -9.87
CA ARG A 70 -10.48 20.24 -11.10
C ARG A 70 -11.22 19.11 -11.75
N CYS A 71 -11.91 18.28 -10.96
CA CYS A 71 -12.54 17.04 -11.39
C CYS A 71 -14.03 17.03 -11.03
N PRO A 72 -14.85 17.86 -11.70
CA PRO A 72 -16.29 17.95 -11.39
C PRO A 72 -17.10 16.68 -11.68
N SER A 73 -16.48 15.72 -12.38
CA SER A 73 -17.09 14.40 -12.67
C SER A 73 -16.93 13.37 -11.55
N ILE A 74 -16.32 13.74 -10.40
CA ILE A 74 -16.29 12.86 -9.24
C ILE A 74 -17.68 12.80 -8.62
N GLU A 75 -18.24 11.59 -8.54
CA GLU A 75 -19.57 11.32 -7.99
C GLU A 75 -19.48 10.58 -6.64
N ALA A 76 -18.41 9.82 -6.42
CA ALA A 76 -18.24 9.01 -5.23
C ALA A 76 -16.83 9.10 -4.67
N VAL A 77 -16.70 8.88 -3.36
CA VAL A 77 -15.43 8.72 -2.64
C VAL A 77 -15.48 7.46 -1.78
N HIS A 78 -14.60 6.52 -2.07
CA HIS A 78 -14.38 5.35 -1.24
C HIS A 78 -13.14 5.59 -0.37
N TRP A 79 -13.24 5.28 0.92
CA TRP A 79 -12.19 5.66 1.84
C TRP A 79 -11.92 4.66 2.97
N CYS A 80 -10.71 4.69 3.48
CA CYS A 80 -10.32 4.03 4.71
C CYS A 80 -9.48 4.96 5.59
N SER A 81 -9.41 4.64 6.87
CA SER A 81 -8.56 5.35 7.82
C SER A 81 -8.06 4.41 8.92
N VAL A 82 -6.83 4.62 9.36
CA VAL A 82 -6.21 3.89 10.48
C VAL A 82 -5.91 4.78 11.70
N GLY A 83 -6.05 6.09 11.60
CA GLY A 83 -5.66 6.99 12.69
C GLY A 83 -6.47 8.28 12.83
N ALA A 84 -7.36 8.60 11.88
CA ALA A 84 -8.15 9.82 11.92
C ALA A 84 -9.44 9.66 12.74
N ASP A 85 -9.94 10.78 13.27
CA ASP A 85 -11.29 10.86 13.81
C ASP A 85 -12.32 10.61 12.69
N ILE A 86 -12.99 9.47 12.77
CA ILE A 86 -13.94 9.02 11.76
C ILE A 86 -15.08 10.01 11.57
N ALA A 87 -15.64 10.54 12.67
CA ALA A 87 -16.74 11.50 12.60
C ALA A 87 -16.33 12.80 11.92
N ALA A 88 -15.11 13.26 12.17
CA ALA A 88 -14.58 14.45 11.50
C ALA A 88 -14.37 14.21 9.99
N VAL A 89 -13.91 13.03 9.59
CA VAL A 89 -13.76 12.67 8.17
C VAL A 89 -15.13 12.57 7.49
N GLU A 90 -16.09 11.89 8.10
CA GLU A 90 -17.46 11.77 7.57
C GLU A 90 -18.12 13.14 7.41
N HIS A 91 -17.99 14.02 8.42
CA HIS A 91 -18.48 15.40 8.34
C HIS A 91 -17.81 16.19 7.21
N MET A 92 -16.50 16.04 7.03
CA MET A 92 -15.79 16.69 5.94
C MET A 92 -16.27 16.18 4.57
N LEU A 93 -16.41 14.87 4.40
CA LEU A 93 -16.83 14.26 3.14
C LEU A 93 -18.31 14.59 2.82
N SER A 94 -19.19 14.70 3.81
CA SER A 94 -20.59 15.09 3.58
C SER A 94 -20.74 16.48 2.94
N ARG A 95 -19.74 17.35 3.08
CA ARG A 95 -19.74 18.70 2.48
C ARG A 95 -19.25 18.73 1.03
N THR A 96 -18.72 17.63 0.51
CA THR A 96 -18.25 17.58 -0.89
C THR A 96 -19.39 17.36 -1.89
N GLY A 97 -20.53 16.84 -1.44
CA GLY A 97 -21.63 16.41 -2.30
C GLY A 97 -21.40 15.05 -2.95
N TRP A 98 -20.28 14.37 -2.71
CA TRP A 98 -19.99 13.05 -3.24
C TRP A 98 -20.62 11.96 -2.38
N ALA A 99 -20.99 10.84 -3.00
CA ALA A 99 -21.42 9.65 -2.27
C ALA A 99 -20.21 9.02 -1.55
N ALA A 100 -20.18 9.12 -0.21
CA ALA A 100 -19.06 8.62 0.59
C ALA A 100 -19.32 7.19 1.06
N ARG A 101 -18.36 6.27 0.83
CA ARG A 101 -18.39 4.88 1.31
C ARG A 101 -17.10 4.54 2.02
N ARG A 102 -17.21 4.06 3.25
CA ARG A 102 -16.07 3.69 4.08
C ARG A 102 -15.84 2.18 4.04
N LEU A 103 -14.61 1.76 3.79
CA LEU A 103 -14.20 0.38 3.99
C LEU A 103 -14.05 0.09 5.49
N VAL A 104 -14.82 -0.88 5.97
CA VAL A 104 -14.77 -1.35 7.36
C VAL A 104 -14.50 -2.85 7.35
N PRO A 105 -13.41 -3.32 7.97
CA PRO A 105 -13.16 -4.74 8.09
C PRO A 105 -14.30 -5.46 8.84
N ALA A 106 -14.81 -6.51 8.24
CA ALA A 106 -15.86 -7.37 8.76
C ALA A 106 -15.47 -8.84 8.54
N SER A 107 -16.26 -9.78 9.01
CA SER A 107 -16.01 -11.21 8.83
C SER A 107 -15.87 -11.63 7.36
N GLU A 108 -16.54 -10.89 6.48
CA GLU A 108 -16.43 -11.03 5.03
C GLU A 108 -16.55 -9.65 4.36
N VAL A 109 -15.66 -9.38 3.39
CA VAL A 109 -15.69 -8.17 2.58
C VAL A 109 -15.32 -8.54 1.14
N ASN A 110 -16.21 -8.31 0.20
CA ASN A 110 -15.99 -8.54 -1.24
C ASN A 110 -15.41 -9.93 -1.56
N GLY A 111 -15.98 -10.99 -0.96
CA GLY A 111 -15.57 -12.38 -1.16
C GLY A 111 -14.26 -12.75 -0.46
N VAL A 112 -13.71 -11.87 0.38
CA VAL A 112 -12.59 -12.19 1.28
C VAL A 112 -13.12 -12.47 2.67
N HIS A 113 -12.93 -13.72 3.13
CA HIS A 113 -13.29 -14.17 4.48
C HIS A 113 -12.14 -13.88 5.44
N LEU A 114 -12.40 -13.12 6.50
CA LEU A 114 -11.38 -12.75 7.48
C LEU A 114 -11.32 -13.78 8.62
N ASP A 115 -10.28 -14.64 8.61
CA ASP A 115 -9.97 -15.55 9.71
C ASP A 115 -9.25 -14.83 10.88
N TYR A 116 -9.22 -13.51 10.85
CA TYR A 116 -8.61 -12.67 11.86
C TYR A 116 -9.50 -12.63 13.10
N ARG A 117 -8.96 -13.03 14.28
CA ARG A 117 -9.76 -13.18 15.51
C ARG A 117 -10.48 -11.92 15.96
N THR A 118 -9.96 -10.75 15.59
CA THR A 118 -10.50 -9.43 15.92
C THR A 118 -10.61 -8.58 14.65
N PRO A 119 -11.54 -8.89 13.73
CA PRO A 119 -11.66 -8.18 12.44
C PRO A 119 -11.74 -6.66 12.59
N GLN A 120 -12.42 -6.20 13.65
CA GLN A 120 -12.58 -4.77 13.95
C GLN A 120 -11.28 -4.04 14.29
N THR A 121 -10.19 -4.75 14.58
CA THR A 121 -8.86 -4.18 14.86
C THR A 121 -7.92 -4.29 13.67
N LEU A 122 -8.33 -4.98 12.59
CA LEU A 122 -7.55 -5.03 11.37
C LEU A 122 -7.50 -3.64 10.71
N GLY A 123 -6.33 -3.18 10.32
CA GLY A 123 -6.18 -1.95 9.55
C GLY A 123 -6.96 -2.05 8.23
N ALA A 124 -7.83 -1.08 7.97
CA ALA A 124 -8.62 -1.08 6.75
C ALA A 124 -7.75 -0.88 5.48
N ASP A 125 -6.59 -0.23 5.62
CA ASP A 125 -5.57 -0.12 4.59
C ASP A 125 -4.99 -1.48 4.20
N ARG A 126 -4.73 -2.37 5.18
CA ARG A 126 -4.25 -3.74 4.95
C ARG A 126 -5.27 -4.56 4.16
N LEU A 127 -6.54 -4.50 4.58
CA LEU A 127 -7.62 -5.15 3.85
C LEU A 127 -7.77 -4.59 2.43
N ALA A 128 -7.72 -3.26 2.27
CA ALA A 128 -7.78 -2.61 0.97
C ALA A 128 -6.62 -3.08 0.07
N ALA A 129 -5.39 -3.17 0.59
CA ALA A 129 -4.25 -3.66 -0.19
C ALA A 129 -4.46 -5.10 -0.68
N VAL A 130 -5.02 -5.97 0.17
CA VAL A 130 -5.35 -7.36 -0.18
C VAL A 130 -6.45 -7.43 -1.25
N LEU A 131 -7.52 -6.64 -1.12
CA LEU A 131 -8.57 -6.53 -2.15
C LEU A 131 -8.00 -6.04 -3.48
N GLY A 132 -7.10 -5.05 -3.44
CA GLY A 132 -6.40 -4.55 -4.63
C GLY A 132 -5.52 -5.60 -5.30
N ALA A 133 -4.80 -6.40 -4.51
CA ALA A 133 -4.00 -7.52 -5.01
C ALA A 133 -4.87 -8.60 -5.64
N ARG A 134 -5.99 -8.96 -5.01
CA ARG A 134 -6.95 -9.92 -5.54
C ARG A 134 -7.60 -9.45 -6.84
N CYS A 135 -7.85 -8.14 -6.98
CA CYS A 135 -8.34 -7.55 -8.22
C CYS A 135 -7.34 -7.72 -9.38
N LEU A 136 -6.04 -7.56 -9.10
CA LEU A 136 -4.97 -7.73 -10.09
C LEU A 136 -4.62 -9.20 -10.37
N GLN A 137 -4.72 -10.04 -9.36
CA GLN A 137 -4.45 -11.49 -9.42
C GLN A 137 -5.63 -12.26 -8.82
N PRO A 138 -6.65 -12.59 -9.64
CA PRO A 138 -7.90 -13.18 -9.16
C PRO A 138 -7.76 -14.58 -8.53
N THR A 139 -6.67 -15.28 -8.79
CA THR A 139 -6.47 -16.68 -8.37
C THR A 139 -5.12 -16.87 -7.69
N GLY A 140 -4.98 -17.96 -6.93
CA GLY A 140 -3.75 -18.33 -6.22
C GLY A 140 -3.60 -17.64 -4.86
N HIS A 141 -2.57 -18.07 -4.12
CA HIS A 141 -2.21 -17.47 -2.84
C HIS A 141 -1.49 -16.14 -3.07
N LEU A 142 -1.78 -15.14 -2.25
CA LEU A 142 -1.22 -13.80 -2.32
C LEU A 142 -0.52 -13.44 -1.01
N LEU A 143 0.68 -12.87 -1.12
CA LEU A 143 1.34 -12.14 -0.06
C LEU A 143 1.37 -10.66 -0.47
N VAL A 144 0.79 -9.81 0.34
CA VAL A 144 0.81 -8.37 0.14
C VAL A 144 1.72 -7.74 1.18
N ILE A 145 2.71 -6.99 0.71
CA ILE A 145 3.67 -6.27 1.55
C ILE A 145 3.50 -4.79 1.29
N ASP A 146 3.09 -4.03 2.31
CA ASP A 146 3.06 -2.56 2.25
C ASP A 146 4.24 -2.00 3.04
N ALA A 147 5.17 -1.36 2.31
CA ALA A 147 6.38 -0.77 2.85
C ALA A 147 6.20 0.74 3.07
N GLY A 148 5.50 1.08 4.14
CA GLY A 148 5.24 2.45 4.59
C GLY A 148 5.97 2.83 5.88
N THR A 149 5.28 3.59 6.74
CA THR A 149 5.74 3.91 8.11
C THR A 149 5.99 2.64 8.92
N CYS A 150 5.08 1.68 8.81
CA CYS A 150 5.30 0.27 9.16
C CYS A 150 5.41 -0.54 7.87
N ILE A 151 5.94 -1.75 7.99
CA ILE A 151 5.88 -2.75 6.93
C ILE A 151 4.86 -3.79 7.36
N THR A 152 3.84 -4.00 6.56
CA THR A 152 2.84 -5.04 6.80
C THR A 152 3.04 -6.20 5.84
N PHE A 153 2.68 -7.38 6.30
CA PHE A 153 2.71 -8.64 5.54
C PHE A 153 1.33 -9.25 5.68
N ASP A 154 0.59 -9.41 4.60
CA ASP A 154 -0.80 -9.84 4.60
C ASP A 154 -0.96 -11.02 3.66
N VAL A 155 -1.56 -12.13 4.14
CA VAL A 155 -1.72 -13.36 3.37
C VAL A 155 -3.18 -13.63 3.07
N LEU A 156 -3.48 -13.77 1.77
CA LEU A 156 -4.77 -14.23 1.26
C LEU A 156 -4.60 -15.56 0.54
N LEU A 157 -5.30 -16.58 0.98
CA LEU A 157 -5.27 -17.89 0.34
C LEU A 157 -6.10 -17.91 -0.95
N ALA A 158 -5.88 -18.94 -1.78
CA ALA A 158 -6.54 -19.08 -3.07
C ALA A 158 -8.08 -19.24 -2.96
N ASP A 159 -8.54 -19.79 -1.85
CA ASP A 159 -9.97 -19.97 -1.52
C ASP A 159 -10.67 -18.72 -0.97
N GLY A 160 -9.94 -17.61 -0.85
CA GLY A 160 -10.49 -16.33 -0.38
C GLY A 160 -10.33 -16.08 1.12
N HIS A 161 -9.64 -16.94 1.85
CA HIS A 161 -9.39 -16.75 3.28
C HIS A 161 -8.19 -15.85 3.55
N TYR A 162 -8.44 -14.70 4.20
CA TYR A 162 -7.39 -13.87 4.77
C TYR A 162 -6.98 -14.46 6.12
N VAL A 163 -5.85 -15.14 6.13
CA VAL A 163 -5.39 -15.90 7.31
C VAL A 163 -4.60 -15.05 8.32
N GLY A 164 -4.36 -13.79 8.01
CA GLY A 164 -3.66 -12.87 8.89
C GLY A 164 -2.41 -12.27 8.27
N GLY A 165 -1.55 -11.73 9.11
CA GLY A 165 -0.31 -11.10 8.69
C GLY A 165 0.45 -10.49 9.84
N ASN A 166 1.58 -9.85 9.53
CA ASN A 166 2.50 -9.28 10.51
C ASN A 166 2.69 -7.78 10.28
N ILE A 167 3.11 -7.08 11.33
CA ILE A 167 3.47 -5.67 11.29
C ILE A 167 4.88 -5.53 11.83
N SER A 168 5.72 -4.82 11.10
CA SER A 168 7.13 -4.59 11.41
C SER A 168 7.46 -3.10 11.26
N PRO A 169 8.43 -2.55 11.99
CA PRO A 169 8.81 -1.15 11.84
C PRO A 169 9.39 -0.87 10.44
N GLY A 170 8.98 0.25 9.83
CA GLY A 170 9.55 0.72 8.57
C GLY A 170 10.95 1.33 8.71
N VAL A 171 11.52 1.80 7.60
CA VAL A 171 12.90 2.29 7.53
C VAL A 171 13.16 3.42 8.51
N ASP A 172 12.39 4.49 8.41
CA ASP A 172 12.58 5.69 9.23
C ASP A 172 12.37 5.39 10.72
N MET A 173 11.41 4.52 11.03
CA MET A 173 11.15 4.09 12.40
C MET A 173 12.34 3.31 12.98
N ARG A 174 12.96 2.40 12.22
CA ARG A 174 14.14 1.64 12.66
C ARG A 174 15.35 2.56 12.86
N LEU A 175 15.63 3.46 11.90
CA LEU A 175 16.73 4.41 11.99
C LEU A 175 16.55 5.39 13.15
N ALA A 176 15.34 5.95 13.30
CA ALA A 176 15.02 6.86 14.40
C ALA A 176 15.11 6.18 15.77
N ALA A 177 14.63 4.94 15.90
CA ALA A 177 14.70 4.19 17.14
C ALA A 177 16.16 3.94 17.57
N MET A 178 17.05 3.56 16.64
CA MET A 178 18.46 3.37 16.96
C MET A 178 19.12 4.66 17.45
N HIS A 179 18.82 5.81 16.82
CA HIS A 179 19.29 7.10 17.30
C HIS A 179 18.73 7.46 18.67
N ALA A 180 17.42 7.33 18.85
CA ALA A 180 16.74 7.74 20.08
C ALA A 180 17.09 6.89 21.32
N HIS A 181 17.37 5.59 21.12
CA HIS A 181 17.61 4.64 22.21
C HIS A 181 19.09 4.30 22.44
N THR A 182 20.01 5.02 21.80
CA THR A 182 21.44 4.85 22.02
C THR A 182 22.15 6.19 22.20
N SER A 183 23.21 6.23 23.00
CA SER A 183 23.93 7.47 23.33
C SER A 183 24.86 7.96 22.22
N ARG A 184 25.23 7.13 21.24
CA ARG A 184 26.31 7.42 20.30
C ARG A 184 25.93 7.24 18.82
N LEU A 185 24.81 6.59 18.52
CA LEU A 185 24.43 6.39 17.13
C LEU A 185 23.83 7.67 16.54
N PRO A 186 24.38 8.17 15.43
CA PRO A 186 23.89 9.37 14.80
C PRO A 186 22.51 9.13 14.14
N HIS A 187 21.77 10.19 13.90
CA HIS A 187 20.65 10.15 12.98
C HIS A 187 21.19 9.96 11.55
N VAL A 188 20.70 8.94 10.84
CA VAL A 188 21.16 8.58 9.50
C VAL A 188 19.97 8.56 8.55
N ASP A 189 20.16 9.14 7.36
CA ASP A 189 19.20 9.07 6.25
C ASP A 189 19.24 7.69 5.59
N ALA A 190 18.11 7.23 5.09
CA ALA A 190 18.01 5.98 4.32
C ALA A 190 18.79 6.03 2.99
N ARG A 191 19.01 7.22 2.45
CA ARG A 191 19.73 7.43 1.19
C ARG A 191 21.25 7.40 1.40
N GLY A 192 21.95 6.81 0.43
CA GLY A 192 23.42 6.74 0.40
C GLY A 192 23.94 5.36 0.04
N GLU A 193 25.23 5.14 0.31
CA GLU A 193 25.87 3.84 0.03
C GLU A 193 25.23 2.73 0.88
N LEU A 194 25.01 1.58 0.23
CA LEU A 194 24.36 0.41 0.80
C LEU A 194 25.21 -0.86 0.58
N PRO A 195 26.42 -0.95 1.17
CA PRO A 195 27.25 -2.14 1.08
C PRO A 195 26.59 -3.33 1.79
N LEU A 196 27.09 -4.55 1.54
CA LEU A 196 26.61 -5.73 2.28
C LEU A 196 26.97 -5.62 3.77
N LEU A 197 28.19 -5.20 4.06
CA LEU A 197 28.67 -4.91 5.40
C LEU A 197 29.11 -3.44 5.45
N GLY A 198 28.59 -2.68 6.41
CA GLY A 198 28.98 -1.29 6.59
C GLY A 198 30.46 -1.18 7.00
N PHE A 199 31.13 -0.16 6.49
CA PHE A 199 32.54 0.12 6.77
C PHE A 199 32.74 1.36 7.65
N ASP A 200 31.65 2.05 7.98
CA ASP A 200 31.54 3.11 8.98
C ASP A 200 30.17 3.08 9.65
N THR A 201 29.97 3.87 10.70
CA THR A 201 28.69 3.87 11.46
C THR A 201 27.48 4.22 10.58
N PRO A 202 27.50 5.27 9.74
CA PRO A 202 26.35 5.56 8.87
C PRO A 202 26.00 4.44 7.90
N THR A 203 26.98 3.85 7.22
CA THR A 203 26.74 2.73 6.29
C THR A 203 26.31 1.46 7.02
N ALA A 204 26.83 1.21 8.23
CA ALA A 204 26.43 0.06 9.06
C ALA A 204 24.95 0.18 9.50
N LEU A 205 24.52 1.36 9.95
CA LEU A 205 23.13 1.62 10.32
C LEU A 205 22.20 1.46 9.12
N ARG A 206 22.54 2.10 8.00
CA ARG A 206 21.73 2.05 6.77
C ARG A 206 21.65 0.63 6.21
N SER A 207 22.76 -0.07 6.09
CA SER A 207 22.79 -1.44 5.58
C SER A 207 22.06 -2.41 6.52
N GLY A 208 22.25 -2.26 7.81
CA GLY A 208 21.54 -3.06 8.82
C GLY A 208 20.02 -2.93 8.70
N VAL A 209 19.51 -1.72 8.46
CA VAL A 209 18.08 -1.49 8.29
C VAL A 209 17.59 -1.97 6.92
N LEU A 210 18.13 -1.44 5.83
CA LEU A 210 17.57 -1.67 4.50
C LEU A 210 17.78 -3.11 4.02
N ARG A 211 18.96 -3.69 4.25
CA ARG A 211 19.20 -5.11 3.95
C ARG A 211 18.48 -6.03 4.93
N GLY A 212 18.41 -5.62 6.21
CA GLY A 212 17.61 -6.36 7.20
C GLY A 212 16.16 -6.51 6.79
N ILE A 213 15.54 -5.44 6.28
CA ILE A 213 14.18 -5.47 5.72
C ILE A 213 14.11 -6.39 4.48
N ALA A 214 15.08 -6.31 3.58
CA ALA A 214 15.12 -7.20 2.42
C ALA A 214 15.19 -8.68 2.84
N PHE A 215 16.02 -9.03 3.80
CA PHE A 215 16.10 -10.40 4.34
C PHE A 215 14.82 -10.83 5.06
N GLU A 216 14.15 -9.90 5.76
CA GLU A 216 12.85 -10.14 6.38
C GLU A 216 11.79 -10.49 5.31
N ILE A 217 11.70 -9.70 4.24
CA ILE A 217 10.81 -9.95 3.10
C ILE A 217 11.11 -11.31 2.46
N GLU A 218 12.37 -11.57 2.12
CA GLU A 218 12.80 -12.82 1.50
C GLU A 218 12.55 -14.03 2.41
N GLY A 219 12.75 -13.84 3.72
CA GLY A 219 12.47 -14.85 4.73
C GLY A 219 10.99 -15.22 4.78
N TYR A 220 10.08 -14.23 4.80
CA TYR A 220 8.63 -14.47 4.76
C TYR A 220 8.21 -15.14 3.47
N VAL A 221 8.65 -14.65 2.31
CA VAL A 221 8.32 -15.26 1.02
C VAL A 221 8.72 -16.73 0.97
N ARG A 222 9.93 -17.06 1.41
CA ARG A 222 10.40 -18.44 1.45
C ARG A 222 9.55 -19.31 2.37
N ARG A 223 9.31 -18.88 3.61
CA ARG A 223 8.54 -19.63 4.59
C ARG A 223 7.08 -19.85 4.16
N LEU A 224 6.45 -18.82 3.62
CA LEU A 224 5.07 -18.93 3.15
C LEU A 224 4.96 -19.84 1.92
N ARG A 225 5.99 -19.86 1.04
CA ARG A 225 6.04 -20.83 -0.07
C ARG A 225 6.24 -22.27 0.41
N GLU A 226 7.01 -22.47 1.47
CA GLU A 226 7.17 -23.78 2.12
C GLU A 226 5.85 -24.27 2.72
N GLU A 227 5.03 -23.39 3.27
CA GLU A 227 3.78 -23.70 3.98
C GLU A 227 2.57 -23.83 3.05
N TYR A 228 2.40 -22.88 2.11
CA TYR A 228 1.20 -22.78 1.26
C TYR A 228 1.46 -23.13 -0.21
N GLY A 229 2.71 -23.35 -0.61
CA GLY A 229 3.08 -23.58 -2.00
C GLY A 229 3.29 -22.26 -2.76
N PRO A 230 3.09 -22.25 -4.09
CA PRO A 230 3.32 -21.07 -4.91
C PRO A 230 2.50 -19.87 -4.44
N ILE A 231 3.17 -18.77 -4.09
CA ILE A 231 2.54 -17.52 -3.63
C ILE A 231 2.98 -16.36 -4.49
N THR A 232 2.03 -15.55 -4.94
CA THR A 232 2.27 -14.31 -5.67
C THR A 232 2.50 -13.18 -4.66
N THR A 233 3.64 -12.51 -4.74
CA THR A 233 4.02 -11.45 -3.82
C THR A 233 3.84 -10.09 -4.46
N PHE A 234 3.03 -9.24 -3.81
CA PHE A 234 2.87 -7.82 -4.14
C PHE A 234 3.66 -6.97 -3.16
N LEU A 235 4.37 -5.98 -3.70
CA LEU A 235 5.08 -4.98 -2.90
C LEU A 235 4.50 -3.59 -3.25
N THR A 236 3.99 -2.90 -2.24
CA THR A 236 3.46 -1.54 -2.33
C THR A 236 4.11 -0.63 -1.28
N GLY A 237 3.62 0.57 -1.13
CA GLY A 237 4.14 1.55 -0.18
C GLY A 237 5.16 2.52 -0.75
N GLY A 238 5.44 3.58 0.01
CA GLY A 238 6.35 4.65 -0.41
C GLY A 238 7.82 4.23 -0.49
N ASN A 239 8.22 3.26 0.33
CA ASN A 239 9.61 2.80 0.45
C ASN A 239 9.91 1.52 -0.35
N ARG A 240 8.98 1.06 -1.19
CA ARG A 240 9.10 -0.20 -1.95
C ARG A 240 10.36 -0.31 -2.82
N SER A 241 10.89 0.82 -3.29
CA SER A 241 12.09 0.88 -4.13
C SER A 241 13.40 0.96 -3.36
N ASP A 242 13.36 1.09 -2.05
CA ASP A 242 14.53 1.35 -1.21
C ASP A 242 15.25 0.05 -0.81
N PHE A 243 14.58 -1.10 -0.97
CA PHE A 243 15.10 -2.39 -0.54
C PHE A 243 15.74 -3.16 -1.69
N PRO A 244 16.92 -3.76 -1.47
CA PRO A 244 17.55 -4.66 -2.44
C PRO A 244 16.93 -6.07 -2.39
N VAL A 245 15.61 -6.17 -2.59
CA VAL A 245 14.86 -7.44 -2.65
C VAL A 245 15.11 -8.11 -3.98
N SER A 246 15.29 -9.43 -3.97
CA SER A 246 15.46 -10.21 -5.19
C SER A 246 14.18 -10.23 -6.04
N ALA A 247 14.33 -10.26 -7.38
CA ALA A 247 13.19 -10.36 -8.28
C ALA A 247 12.36 -11.66 -8.09
N GLU A 248 12.96 -12.69 -7.51
CA GLU A 248 12.28 -13.96 -7.18
C GLU A 248 11.32 -13.79 -6.00
N SER A 249 11.60 -12.84 -5.10
CA SER A 249 10.82 -12.58 -3.90
C SER A 249 9.69 -11.58 -4.11
N CYS A 250 9.74 -10.73 -5.16
CA CYS A 250 8.69 -9.78 -5.48
C CYS A 250 8.18 -10.02 -6.90
N THR A 251 6.90 -10.42 -7.01
CA THR A 251 6.29 -10.71 -8.32
C THR A 251 5.77 -9.43 -8.97
N PHE A 252 5.14 -8.54 -8.20
CA PHE A 252 4.56 -7.29 -8.67
C PHE A 252 4.86 -6.14 -7.70
N ALA A 253 5.08 -4.94 -8.25
CA ALA A 253 5.13 -3.70 -7.50
C ALA A 253 4.03 -2.76 -8.03
N ASP A 254 3.09 -2.36 -7.18
CA ASP A 254 2.01 -1.44 -7.53
C ASP A 254 1.82 -0.41 -6.40
N GLU A 255 2.00 0.87 -6.71
CA GLU A 255 1.86 1.96 -5.75
C GLU A 255 0.41 2.31 -5.42
N TYR A 256 -0.54 1.80 -6.22
CA TYR A 256 -1.96 2.08 -6.08
C TYR A 256 -2.75 0.91 -5.48
N LEU A 257 -2.07 -0.07 -4.88
CA LEU A 257 -2.72 -1.31 -4.44
C LEU A 257 -3.86 -1.05 -3.46
N VAL A 258 -3.64 -0.20 -2.43
CA VAL A 258 -4.68 0.23 -1.49
C VAL A 258 -5.82 0.95 -2.23
N ALA A 259 -5.48 1.89 -3.12
CA ALA A 259 -6.46 2.62 -3.91
C ALA A 259 -7.30 1.68 -4.80
N ARG A 260 -6.67 0.66 -5.41
CA ARG A 260 -7.39 -0.36 -6.21
C ARG A 260 -8.37 -1.15 -5.37
N GLY A 261 -7.99 -1.53 -4.16
CA GLY A 261 -8.90 -2.21 -3.24
C GLY A 261 -10.07 -1.32 -2.83
N LEU A 262 -9.83 -0.05 -2.58
CA LEU A 262 -10.90 0.93 -2.33
C LEU A 262 -11.76 1.20 -3.56
N ALA A 263 -11.27 0.95 -4.77
CA ALA A 263 -12.05 1.10 -5.99
C ALA A 263 -12.93 -0.13 -6.31
N THR A 264 -12.85 -1.20 -5.53
CA THR A 264 -13.77 -2.34 -5.65
C THR A 264 -15.12 -2.03 -5.00
N ASP A 265 -16.15 -2.79 -5.34
CA ASP A 265 -17.44 -2.75 -4.64
C ASP A 265 -17.33 -3.56 -3.34
N PHE A 266 -17.44 -2.91 -2.17
CA PHE A 266 -17.39 -3.55 -0.84
C PHE A 266 -18.54 -3.07 0.03
#